data_3bf536ccb94fbe68a10f7514d67c5bed
#
_entry.id   3bf536ccb94fbe68a10f7514d67c5bed
#
_cell.length_a   1.000
_cell.length_b   1.000
_cell.length_c   1.000
_cell.angle_alpha   90.00
_cell.angle_beta   90.00
_cell.angle_gamma   90.00
#
_symmetry.space_group_name_H-M   'P 1'
#
loop_
_entity.id
_entity.type
_entity.pdbx_description
1 polymer ?
#
loop_
_entity_poly.entity_id
_entity_poly.type
_entity_poly.pdbx_seq_one_letter_code
_entity_poly.pdbx_strand_id
1 'polypeptide(L)'
;MKFRIKEWIRRYAWAEVISTIFTFLSGWASSGITKNAIAIAYAGTIGATAGFYGFIFTRDIYKSYLTHEPETIRIKILLVARCLRNMGFEFGLAELLDFLVVRPFCLLYGPVILKNCFWGVLAGKTVADVIFFTISIIMFEIRKKHFHWF
;
A
#
# COMPACT_ATOMS: atom_id res chain seq x y z
N MET A 1 15.12 11.79 -15.32
CA MET A 1 14.89 10.86 -14.20
C MET A 1 14.57 11.54 -12.88
N LYS A 2 15.27 12.59 -12.45
CA LYS A 2 15.05 13.27 -11.14
C LYS A 2 13.65 13.90 -10.94
N PHE A 3 12.95 14.33 -12.00
CA PHE A 3 11.62 14.95 -11.89
C PHE A 3 10.51 13.97 -11.53
N ARG A 4 10.57 12.74 -12.01
CA ARG A 4 9.56 11.68 -11.73
C ARG A 4 9.59 11.19 -10.30
N ILE A 5 10.76 11.06 -9.69
CA ILE A 5 10.90 10.57 -8.30
C ILE A 5 10.26 11.54 -7.30
N LYS A 6 10.44 12.87 -7.49
CA LYS A 6 9.79 13.87 -6.62
C LYS A 6 8.26 13.83 -6.70
N GLU A 7 7.70 13.63 -7.88
CA GLU A 7 6.25 13.48 -8.05
C GLU A 7 5.72 12.21 -7.38
N TRP A 8 6.46 11.09 -7.51
CA TRP A 8 6.12 9.83 -6.87
C TRP A 8 6.15 9.96 -5.35
N ILE A 9 7.22 10.50 -4.78
CA ILE A 9 7.33 10.72 -3.33
C ILE A 9 6.19 11.61 -2.85
N ARG A 10 5.93 12.73 -3.50
CA ARG A 10 4.83 13.66 -3.12
C ARG A 10 3.45 13.00 -3.25
N ARG A 11 3.29 12.07 -4.19
CA ARG A 11 2.03 11.35 -4.43
C ARG A 11 1.75 10.29 -3.39
N TYR A 12 2.77 9.55 -2.97
CA TYR A 12 2.60 8.37 -2.12
C TYR A 12 3.00 8.59 -0.65
N ALA A 13 3.76 9.64 -0.32
CA ALA A 13 4.20 9.91 1.04
C ALA A 13 3.03 10.04 2.04
N TRP A 14 1.95 10.73 1.67
CA TRP A 14 0.77 10.84 2.53
C TRP A 14 0.02 9.51 2.66
N ALA A 15 -0.07 8.73 1.59
CA ALA A 15 -0.65 7.39 1.64
C ALA A 15 0.16 6.50 2.59
N GLU A 16 1.48 6.65 2.61
CA GLU A 16 2.39 5.90 3.46
C GLU A 16 2.24 6.26 4.94
N VAL A 17 2.10 7.54 5.25
CA VAL A 17 1.82 8.00 6.64
C VAL A 17 0.49 7.40 7.13
N ILE A 18 -0.56 7.46 6.33
CA ILE A 18 -1.88 6.91 6.69
C ILE A 18 -1.80 5.38 6.83
N SER A 19 -1.13 4.70 5.91
CA SER A 19 -0.86 3.27 5.99
C SER A 19 -0.17 2.90 7.31
N THR A 20 0.81 3.67 7.75
CA THR A 20 1.52 3.44 9.02
C THR A 20 0.58 3.58 10.22
N ILE A 21 -0.24 4.61 10.25
CA ILE A 21 -1.24 4.81 11.32
C ILE A 21 -2.20 3.62 11.38
N PHE A 22 -2.71 3.18 10.23
CA PHE A 22 -3.62 2.03 10.16
C PHE A 22 -2.94 0.71 10.54
N THR A 23 -1.65 0.53 10.26
CA THR A 23 -0.87 -0.62 10.72
C THR A 23 -0.87 -0.71 12.25
N PHE A 24 -0.58 0.40 12.93
CA PHE A 24 -0.58 0.43 14.38
C PHE A 24 -1.98 0.25 14.98
N LEU A 25 -2.99 0.91 14.43
CA LEU A 25 -4.37 0.80 14.92
C LEU A 25 -4.90 -0.63 14.79
N SER A 26 -4.71 -1.28 13.64
CA SER A 26 -5.19 -2.65 13.42
C SER A 26 -4.40 -3.68 14.21
N GLY A 27 -3.09 -3.52 14.33
CA GLY A 27 -2.25 -4.36 15.18
C GLY A 27 -2.61 -4.24 16.66
N TRP A 28 -2.82 -3.01 17.14
CA TRP A 28 -3.25 -2.75 18.52
C TRP A 28 -4.66 -3.34 18.80
N ALA A 29 -5.62 -3.09 17.91
CA ALA A 29 -6.96 -3.65 18.06
C ALA A 29 -6.95 -5.18 18.07
N SER A 30 -6.15 -5.81 17.20
CA SER A 30 -5.99 -7.26 17.14
C SER A 30 -5.31 -7.81 18.39
N SER A 31 -4.36 -7.10 18.99
CA SER A 31 -3.69 -7.52 20.21
C SER A 31 -4.61 -7.58 21.44
N GLY A 32 -5.71 -6.82 21.42
CA GLY A 32 -6.78 -6.90 22.41
C GLY A 32 -7.68 -8.16 22.27
N ILE A 33 -7.71 -8.75 21.05
CA ILE A 33 -8.56 -9.91 20.76
C ILE A 33 -7.75 -11.21 20.83
N THR A 34 -6.50 -11.20 20.36
CA THR A 34 -5.64 -12.39 20.30
C THR A 34 -4.22 -12.10 20.74
N LYS A 35 -3.58 -13.11 21.35
CA LYS A 35 -2.15 -13.07 21.68
C LYS A 35 -1.27 -13.73 20.62
N ASN A 36 -1.85 -14.20 19.52
CA ASN A 36 -1.11 -14.82 18.43
C ASN A 36 -0.37 -13.76 17.61
N ALA A 37 0.96 -13.75 17.71
CA ALA A 37 1.81 -12.78 17.01
C ALA A 37 1.63 -12.78 15.49
N ILE A 38 1.37 -13.95 14.90
CA ILE A 38 1.11 -14.10 13.46
C ILE A 38 -0.20 -13.39 13.09
N ALA A 39 -1.28 -13.61 13.86
CA ALA A 39 -2.56 -12.95 13.62
C ALA A 39 -2.46 -11.43 13.74
N ILE A 40 -1.69 -10.94 14.72
CA ILE A 40 -1.44 -9.50 14.90
C ILE A 40 -0.66 -8.93 13.72
N ALA A 41 0.36 -9.64 13.21
CA ALA A 41 1.14 -9.21 12.05
C ALA A 41 0.27 -9.13 10.77
N TYR A 42 -0.59 -10.12 10.54
CA TYR A 42 -1.55 -10.09 9.42
C TYR A 42 -2.59 -8.97 9.58
N ALA A 43 -3.10 -8.73 10.79
CA ALA A 43 -4.00 -7.61 11.04
C ALA A 43 -3.33 -6.27 10.74
N GLY A 44 -2.06 -6.10 11.15
CA GLY A 44 -1.25 -4.94 10.78
C GLY A 44 -1.07 -4.79 9.27
N THR A 45 -0.82 -5.88 8.56
CA THR A 45 -0.72 -5.91 7.09
C THR A 45 -2.02 -5.48 6.42
N ILE A 46 -3.16 -6.03 6.84
CA ILE A 46 -4.48 -5.65 6.32
C ILE A 46 -4.73 -4.16 6.57
N GLY A 47 -4.44 -3.67 7.77
CA GLY A 47 -4.56 -2.26 8.11
C GLY A 47 -3.68 -1.37 7.23
N ALA A 48 -2.42 -1.74 7.02
CA ALA A 48 -1.51 -1.02 6.14
C ALA A 48 -2.06 -0.89 4.71
N THR A 49 -2.47 -2.00 4.14
CA THR A 49 -3.03 -2.07 2.78
C THR A 49 -4.32 -1.26 2.66
N ALA A 50 -5.25 -1.42 3.62
CA ALA A 50 -6.49 -0.66 3.65
C ALA A 50 -6.24 0.85 3.79
N GLY A 51 -5.31 1.28 4.62
CA GLY A 51 -4.94 2.68 4.80
C GLY A 51 -4.32 3.29 3.54
N PHE A 52 -3.38 2.57 2.93
CA PHE A 52 -2.69 3.01 1.71
C PHE A 52 -3.64 3.18 0.52
N TYR A 53 -4.34 2.11 0.18
CA TYR A 53 -5.25 2.12 -0.97
C TYR A 53 -6.50 2.94 -0.71
N GLY A 54 -7.03 2.94 0.51
CA GLY A 54 -8.16 3.79 0.90
C GLY A 54 -7.87 5.27 0.70
N PHE A 55 -6.67 5.73 1.08
CA PHE A 55 -6.27 7.11 0.86
C PHE A 55 -6.11 7.45 -0.63
N ILE A 56 -5.41 6.62 -1.41
CA ILE A 56 -5.22 6.86 -2.85
C ILE A 56 -6.57 6.88 -3.56
N PHE A 57 -7.44 5.93 -3.25
CA PHE A 57 -8.77 5.82 -3.81
C PHE A 57 -9.63 7.05 -3.52
N THR A 58 -9.69 7.49 -2.25
CA THR A 58 -10.44 8.68 -1.85
C THR A 58 -9.92 9.92 -2.56
N ARG A 59 -8.61 10.07 -2.66
CA ARG A 59 -7.98 11.20 -3.34
C ARG A 59 -8.24 11.21 -4.84
N ASP A 60 -8.18 10.07 -5.49
CA ASP A 60 -8.36 9.98 -6.95
C ASP A 60 -9.85 10.16 -7.33
N ILE A 61 -10.77 9.67 -6.49
CA ILE A 61 -12.20 9.98 -6.61
C ILE A 61 -12.43 11.49 -6.43
N TYR A 62 -11.88 12.10 -5.37
CA TYR A 62 -12.06 13.51 -5.09
C TYR A 62 -11.55 14.39 -6.25
N LYS A 63 -10.39 14.05 -6.83
CA LYS A 63 -9.89 14.72 -8.04
C LYS A 63 -10.82 14.56 -9.23
N SER A 64 -11.36 13.37 -9.44
CA SER A 64 -12.30 13.11 -10.54
C SER A 64 -13.59 13.89 -10.37
N TYR A 65 -14.06 14.06 -9.13
CA TYR A 65 -15.22 14.90 -8.84
C TYR A 65 -14.99 16.39 -9.15
N LEU A 66 -13.79 16.89 -8.90
CA LEU A 66 -13.45 18.28 -9.17
C LEU A 66 -13.24 18.58 -10.66
N THR A 67 -12.92 17.57 -11.46
CA THR A 67 -12.57 17.73 -12.88
C THR A 67 -13.74 17.45 -13.82
N HIS A 68 -14.73 16.68 -13.39
CA HIS A 68 -15.90 16.30 -14.17
C HIS A 68 -17.12 16.36 -13.27
N GLU A 69 -18.15 17.12 -13.67
CA GLU A 69 -19.46 17.00 -13.07
C GLU A 69 -20.03 15.59 -13.38
N PRO A 70 -20.20 14.72 -12.39
CA PRO A 70 -20.66 13.36 -12.65
C PRO A 70 -22.17 13.35 -12.81
N GLU A 71 -22.65 13.47 -14.02
CA GLU A 71 -24.08 13.43 -14.33
C GLU A 71 -24.75 12.09 -14.05
N THR A 72 -24.01 10.98 -13.92
CA THR A 72 -24.64 9.66 -13.79
C THR A 72 -23.85 8.71 -12.86
N ILE A 73 -24.59 7.94 -12.02
CA ILE A 73 -24.04 6.87 -11.15
C ILE A 73 -23.17 5.87 -11.93
N ARG A 74 -23.51 5.58 -13.19
CA ARG A 74 -22.74 4.69 -14.06
C ARG A 74 -21.31 5.20 -14.31
N ILE A 75 -21.14 6.51 -14.47
CA ILE A 75 -19.82 7.12 -14.67
C ILE A 75 -18.97 6.99 -13.40
N LYS A 76 -19.58 7.15 -12.23
CA LYS A 76 -18.91 6.96 -10.93
C LYS A 76 -18.40 5.53 -10.77
N ILE A 77 -19.22 4.53 -11.06
CA ILE A 77 -18.86 3.11 -10.99
C ILE A 77 -17.74 2.79 -11.99
N LEU A 78 -17.80 3.31 -13.20
CA LEU A 78 -16.75 3.12 -14.22
C LEU A 78 -15.42 3.77 -13.82
N LEU A 79 -15.46 4.94 -13.19
CA LEU A 79 -14.26 5.61 -12.67
C LEU A 79 -13.61 4.80 -11.54
N VAL A 80 -14.43 4.30 -10.62
CA VAL A 80 -13.99 3.40 -9.54
C VAL A 80 -13.38 2.12 -10.11
N ALA A 81 -14.05 1.45 -11.02
CA ALA A 81 -13.56 0.23 -11.66
C ALA A 81 -12.26 0.47 -12.46
N ARG A 82 -12.14 1.59 -13.15
CA ARG A 82 -10.91 1.98 -13.87
C ARG A 82 -9.76 2.25 -12.90
N CYS A 83 -10.03 2.92 -11.78
CA CYS A 83 -9.04 3.19 -10.73
C CYS A 83 -8.52 1.89 -10.13
N LEU A 84 -9.42 0.99 -9.70
CA LEU A 84 -9.07 -0.33 -9.16
C LEU A 84 -8.30 -1.19 -10.17
N ARG A 85 -8.72 -1.20 -11.43
CA ARG A 85 -8.02 -1.91 -12.50
C ARG A 85 -6.60 -1.38 -12.69
N ASN A 86 -6.42 -0.07 -12.74
CA ASN A 86 -5.11 0.54 -12.96
C ASN A 86 -4.17 0.26 -11.77
N MET A 87 -4.68 0.31 -10.54
CA MET A 87 -3.92 -0.06 -9.33
C MET A 87 -3.53 -1.54 -9.36
N GLY A 88 -4.44 -2.45 -9.72
CA GLY A 88 -4.17 -3.87 -9.84
C GLY A 88 -3.12 -4.20 -10.92
N PHE A 89 -3.13 -3.49 -12.04
CA PHE A 89 -2.12 -3.65 -13.08
C PHE A 89 -0.77 -3.03 -12.73
N GLU A 90 -0.75 -1.95 -11.94
CA GLU A 90 0.48 -1.25 -11.57
C GLU A 90 1.25 -2.00 -10.47
N PHE A 91 0.55 -2.58 -9.51
CA PHE A 91 1.14 -3.17 -8.30
C PHE A 91 0.86 -4.66 -8.10
N GLY A 92 -0.04 -5.28 -8.88
CA GLY A 92 -0.69 -6.55 -8.58
C GLY A 92 0.20 -7.68 -8.07
N LEU A 93 1.31 -8.02 -8.76
CA LEU A 93 2.18 -9.12 -8.32
C LEU A 93 3.08 -8.71 -7.15
N ALA A 94 3.58 -7.47 -7.17
CA ALA A 94 4.38 -6.94 -6.06
C ALA A 94 3.54 -6.83 -4.78
N GLU A 95 2.29 -6.39 -4.90
CA GLU A 95 1.34 -6.32 -3.79
C GLU A 95 1.00 -7.69 -3.22
N LEU A 96 0.81 -8.69 -4.09
CA LEU A 96 0.51 -10.04 -3.65
C LEU A 96 1.66 -10.63 -2.82
N LEU A 97 2.89 -10.46 -3.28
CA LEU A 97 4.08 -10.92 -2.57
C LEU A 97 4.29 -10.16 -1.26
N ASP A 98 4.10 -8.85 -1.27
CA ASP A 98 4.23 -8.03 -0.07
C ASP A 98 3.17 -8.39 0.97
N PHE A 99 1.90 -8.47 0.56
CA PHE A 99 0.77 -8.77 1.44
C PHE A 99 0.85 -10.17 2.06
N LEU A 100 1.21 -11.18 1.28
CA LEU A 100 1.20 -12.57 1.75
C LEU A 100 2.44 -12.96 2.53
N VAL A 101 3.60 -12.41 2.17
CA VAL A 101 4.90 -12.89 2.68
C VAL A 101 5.72 -11.79 3.32
N VAL A 102 6.07 -10.75 2.56
CA VAL A 102 7.09 -9.79 2.99
C VAL A 102 6.62 -8.98 4.20
N ARG A 103 5.47 -8.38 4.12
CA ARG A 103 4.94 -7.49 5.15
C ARG A 103 4.60 -8.22 6.46
N PRO A 104 3.88 -9.35 6.47
CA PRO A 104 3.63 -10.10 7.70
C PRO A 104 4.92 -10.60 8.35
N PHE A 105 5.89 -11.04 7.53
CA PHE A 105 7.19 -11.48 8.02
C PHE A 105 7.95 -10.33 8.69
N CYS A 106 8.04 -9.17 8.03
CA CYS A 106 8.72 -7.99 8.58
C CYS A 106 8.05 -7.45 9.85
N LEU A 107 6.71 -7.45 9.90
CA LEU A 107 5.97 -7.02 11.08
C LEU A 107 6.08 -8.00 12.25
N LEU A 108 6.23 -9.30 11.97
CA LEU A 108 6.42 -10.32 12.99
C LEU A 108 7.83 -10.26 13.59
N TYR A 109 8.85 -10.21 12.76
CA TYR A 109 10.25 -10.28 13.20
C TYR A 109 10.83 -8.93 13.63
N GLY A 110 10.33 -7.82 13.15
CA GLY A 110 10.78 -6.48 13.52
C GLY A 110 10.78 -6.25 15.03
N PRO A 111 9.66 -6.46 15.75
CA PRO A 111 9.61 -6.33 17.21
C PRO A 111 10.51 -7.30 17.96
N VAL A 112 10.70 -8.52 17.42
CA VAL A 112 11.58 -9.54 18.05
C VAL A 112 13.04 -9.12 17.98
N ILE A 113 13.49 -8.61 16.82
CA ILE A 113 14.87 -8.19 16.58
C ILE A 113 15.22 -6.95 17.41
N LEU A 114 14.35 -5.94 17.40
CA LEU A 114 14.60 -4.67 18.10
C LEU A 114 14.19 -4.69 19.58
N LYS A 115 13.60 -5.80 20.06
CA LYS A 115 13.10 -5.94 21.46
C LYS A 115 12.21 -4.78 21.92
N ASN A 116 11.58 -4.10 20.97
CA ASN A 116 10.70 -2.96 21.17
C ASN A 116 9.57 -3.02 20.17
N CYS A 117 8.33 -3.07 20.67
CA CYS A 117 7.16 -3.24 19.82
C CYS A 117 6.98 -2.07 18.83
N PHE A 118 7.07 -0.84 19.32
CA PHE A 118 6.86 0.35 18.49
C PHE A 118 7.93 0.49 17.41
N TRP A 119 9.20 0.50 17.80
CA TRP A 119 10.32 0.63 16.85
C TRP A 119 10.46 -0.58 15.95
N GLY A 120 10.13 -1.77 16.47
CA GLY A 120 10.14 -3.00 15.68
C GLY A 120 9.09 -3.02 14.58
N VAL A 121 7.85 -2.62 14.86
CA VAL A 121 6.79 -2.50 13.87
C VAL A 121 7.14 -1.42 12.83
N LEU A 122 7.64 -0.26 13.27
CA LEU A 122 8.01 0.83 12.38
C LEU A 122 9.16 0.43 11.45
N ALA A 123 10.22 -0.16 11.99
CA ALA A 123 11.35 -0.64 11.19
C ALA A 123 10.95 -1.79 10.25
N GLY A 124 10.19 -2.76 10.75
CA GLY A 124 9.68 -3.88 9.93
C GLY A 124 8.83 -3.39 8.77
N LYS A 125 7.91 -2.44 9.03
CA LYS A 125 7.12 -1.81 7.99
C LYS A 125 7.99 -1.08 6.97
N THR A 126 8.95 -0.27 7.42
CA THR A 126 9.83 0.48 6.51
C THR A 126 10.63 -0.46 5.60
N VAL A 127 11.13 -1.58 6.13
CA VAL A 127 11.83 -2.59 5.34
C VAL A 127 10.88 -3.23 4.31
N ALA A 128 9.67 -3.60 4.70
CA ALA A 128 8.66 -4.16 3.79
C ALA A 128 8.34 -3.17 2.66
N ASP A 129 8.14 -1.89 2.97
CA ASP A 129 7.84 -0.86 1.99
C ASP A 129 9.00 -0.63 1.01
N VAL A 130 10.25 -0.66 1.46
CA VAL A 130 11.43 -0.59 0.58
C VAL A 130 11.49 -1.79 -0.37
N ILE A 131 11.22 -2.99 0.11
CA ILE A 131 11.17 -4.21 -0.72
C ILE A 131 10.03 -4.09 -1.74
N PHE A 132 8.84 -3.70 -1.30
CA PHE A 132 7.68 -3.50 -2.17
C PHE A 132 7.96 -2.50 -3.29
N PHE A 133 8.47 -1.31 -2.97
CA PHE A 133 8.80 -0.32 -3.99
C PHE A 133 9.90 -0.78 -4.94
N THR A 134 10.89 -1.51 -4.45
CA THR A 134 11.96 -2.08 -5.28
C THR A 134 11.37 -3.07 -6.30
N ILE A 135 10.54 -4.01 -5.85
CA ILE A 135 9.86 -4.98 -6.72
C ILE A 135 8.95 -4.26 -7.72
N SER A 136 8.18 -3.27 -7.28
CA SER A 136 7.26 -2.49 -8.13
C SER A 136 8.01 -1.74 -9.24
N ILE A 137 9.16 -1.14 -8.92
CA ILE A 137 10.00 -0.45 -9.91
C ILE A 137 10.58 -1.44 -10.93
N ILE A 138 11.09 -2.58 -10.46
CA ILE A 138 11.62 -3.63 -11.35
C ILE A 138 10.53 -4.15 -12.29
N MET A 139 9.34 -4.44 -11.77
CA MET A 139 8.20 -4.90 -12.56
C MET A 139 7.76 -3.86 -13.59
N PHE A 140 7.75 -2.58 -13.22
CA PHE A 140 7.44 -1.48 -14.12
C PHE A 140 8.47 -1.38 -15.27
N GLU A 141 9.76 -1.47 -14.97
CA GLU A 141 10.82 -1.42 -16.00
C GLU A 141 10.79 -2.65 -16.93
N ILE A 142 10.55 -3.85 -16.40
CA ILE A 142 10.41 -5.08 -17.21
C ILE A 142 9.22 -4.93 -18.16
N ARG A 143 8.07 -4.45 -17.65
CA ARG A 143 6.88 -4.25 -18.47
C ARG A 143 7.10 -3.21 -19.57
N LYS A 144 7.76 -2.09 -19.26
CA LYS A 144 8.10 -1.07 -20.24
C LYS A 144 8.99 -1.61 -21.36
N LYS A 145 9.88 -2.54 -21.05
CA LYS A 145 10.77 -3.16 -22.03
C LYS A 145 10.06 -4.18 -22.94
N HIS A 146 9.04 -4.87 -22.42
CA HIS A 146 8.29 -5.88 -23.17
C HIS A 146 7.04 -5.36 -23.90
N PHE A 147 6.45 -4.23 -23.46
CA PHE A 147 5.27 -3.61 -24.05
C PHE A 147 5.60 -2.36 -24.88
N HIS A 148 6.63 -2.44 -25.70
CA HIS A 148 6.92 -1.43 -26.74
C HIS A 148 6.00 -1.57 -27.99
N TRP A 149 4.83 -2.21 -27.83
CA TRP A 149 3.77 -2.30 -28.82
C TRP A 149 2.49 -1.71 -28.23
N PHE A 150 2.30 -0.43 -28.41
CA PHE A 150 1.09 0.38 -28.61
C PHE A 150 1.40 1.84 -28.27
#